data_e308fc76619d5a0178618289cbc29f41
#
_entry.id   e308fc76619d5a0178618289cbc29f41
#
_cell.length_a   1.000
_cell.length_b   1.000
_cell.length_c   1.000
_cell.angle_alpha   90.00
_cell.angle_beta   90.00
_cell.angle_gamma   90.00
#
_symmetry.space_group_name_H-M   'P 1'
#
loop_
_entity.id
_entity.type
_entity.pdbx_description
1 polymer ?
#
loop_
_entity_poly.entity_id
_entity_poly.type
_entity_poly.pdbx_seq_one_letter_code
_entity_poly.pdbx_strand_id
1 'polypeptide(L)'
;MSATNRGCERKAYDFYATPAETVRAFLANFDGISSGDRILEPSAGNGQIVKVLREGGYDNRIDAVELRPEERGTLEALADNVTIGSFFDYEPDCGYDVIIGNPPYSLALDFINKSLELLHPAQAPQLHRPRHRRHQLLLVCVGAGGGPAA
;
A
#
# COMPACT_ATOMS: atom_id res chain seq x y z
N MET A 1 15.28 23.27 -36.22
CA MET A 1 13.87 23.23 -35.77
C MET A 1 13.83 22.52 -34.44
N SER A 2 13.76 23.29 -33.39
CA SER A 2 13.84 22.80 -32.03
C SER A 2 12.48 22.25 -31.62
N ALA A 3 12.36 20.95 -31.49
CA ALA A 3 11.21 20.33 -30.85
C ALA A 3 11.28 20.66 -29.34
N THR A 4 10.44 21.54 -28.92
CA THR A 4 10.28 21.87 -27.50
C THR A 4 9.80 20.65 -26.75
N ASN A 5 10.72 19.95 -26.15
CA ASN A 5 10.42 18.88 -25.21
C ASN A 5 9.81 19.52 -23.96
N ARG A 6 8.51 19.73 -23.93
CA ARG A 6 7.77 20.01 -22.70
C ARG A 6 7.62 18.69 -21.96
N GLY A 7 8.74 18.17 -21.49
CA GLY A 7 8.73 17.11 -20.53
C GLY A 7 8.10 17.62 -19.24
N CYS A 8 6.86 17.26 -18.98
CA CYS A 8 6.39 17.20 -17.62
C CYS A 8 7.43 16.36 -16.87
N GLU A 9 8.16 16.96 -15.93
CA GLU A 9 9.07 16.21 -15.08
C GLU A 9 8.26 15.09 -14.45
N ARG A 10 8.51 13.87 -14.88
CA ARG A 10 8.02 12.69 -14.16
C ARG A 10 8.59 12.80 -12.76
N LYS A 11 7.73 13.01 -11.77
CA LYS A 11 8.17 12.98 -10.38
C LYS A 11 8.94 11.69 -10.18
N ALA A 12 10.14 11.79 -9.63
CA ALA A 12 10.97 10.64 -9.37
C ALA A 12 10.11 9.57 -8.69
N TYR A 13 10.09 8.37 -9.29
CA TYR A 13 9.35 7.22 -8.78
C TYR A 13 7.81 7.27 -8.89
N ASP A 14 7.23 8.07 -9.80
CA ASP A 14 5.77 8.18 -9.96
C ASP A 14 5.00 8.35 -8.62
N PHE A 15 5.60 9.10 -7.68
CA PHE A 15 4.99 9.30 -6.37
C PHE A 15 3.82 10.27 -6.46
N TYR A 16 2.64 9.75 -6.15
CA TYR A 16 1.43 10.53 -5.93
C TYR A 16 0.91 10.26 -4.53
N ALA A 17 0.89 11.29 -3.69
CA ALA A 17 0.33 11.16 -2.35
C ALA A 17 -1.15 10.79 -2.42
N THR A 18 -1.54 9.75 -1.69
CA THR A 18 -2.93 9.34 -1.61
C THR A 18 -3.70 10.32 -0.71
N PRO A 19 -4.76 11.00 -1.18
CA PRO A 19 -5.54 11.87 -0.32
C PRO A 19 -6.18 11.12 0.84
N ALA A 20 -6.06 11.67 2.05
CA ALA A 20 -6.61 11.06 3.25
C ALA A 20 -8.12 10.80 3.14
N GLU A 21 -8.85 11.73 2.54
CA GLU A 21 -10.31 11.62 2.33
C GLU A 21 -10.68 10.44 1.45
N THR A 22 -9.88 10.14 0.43
CA THR A 22 -10.09 8.97 -0.42
C THR A 22 -9.94 7.67 0.36
N VAL A 23 -8.92 7.59 1.21
CA VAL A 23 -8.70 6.42 2.08
C VAL A 23 -9.83 6.28 3.10
N ARG A 24 -10.24 7.38 3.73
CA ARG A 24 -11.37 7.37 4.70
C ARG A 24 -12.67 6.93 4.04
N ALA A 25 -12.99 7.46 2.87
CA ALA A 25 -14.19 7.08 2.12
C ALA A 25 -14.18 5.60 1.74
N PHE A 26 -13.03 5.08 1.34
CA PHE A 26 -12.86 3.66 1.06
C PHE A 26 -13.11 2.82 2.33
N LEU A 27 -12.45 3.13 3.43
CA LEU A 27 -12.58 2.38 4.69
C LEU A 27 -13.99 2.48 5.28
N ALA A 28 -14.70 3.60 5.09
CA ALA A 28 -16.08 3.75 5.54
C ALA A 28 -17.06 2.78 4.85
N ASN A 29 -16.73 2.33 3.65
CA ASN A 29 -17.53 1.41 2.85
C ASN A 29 -16.97 -0.02 2.82
N PHE A 30 -15.91 -0.28 3.55
CA PHE A 30 -15.23 -1.56 3.56
C PHE A 30 -15.01 -2.05 5.00
N ASP A 31 -15.62 -3.17 5.33
CA ASP A 31 -15.58 -3.79 6.66
C ASP A 31 -14.73 -5.08 6.73
N GLY A 32 -13.92 -5.30 5.69
CA GLY A 32 -13.19 -6.56 5.52
C GLY A 32 -11.89 -6.70 6.33
N ILE A 33 -11.50 -5.69 7.11
CA ILE A 33 -10.31 -5.77 7.97
C ILE A 33 -10.74 -6.18 9.38
N SER A 34 -10.31 -7.35 9.80
CA SER A 34 -10.59 -7.87 11.13
C SER A 34 -9.45 -7.54 12.11
N SER A 35 -9.77 -7.47 13.40
CA SER A 35 -8.74 -7.35 14.43
C SER A 35 -7.81 -8.55 14.37
N GLY A 36 -6.50 -8.31 14.44
CA GLY A 36 -5.50 -9.35 14.31
C GLY A 36 -5.08 -9.69 12.87
N ASP A 37 -5.71 -9.09 11.85
CA ASP A 37 -5.20 -9.18 10.49
C ASP A 37 -3.84 -8.49 10.38
N ARG A 38 -2.92 -9.14 9.67
CA ARG A 38 -1.63 -8.54 9.34
C ARG A 38 -1.74 -7.78 8.03
N ILE A 39 -1.38 -6.50 8.07
CA ILE A 39 -1.55 -5.57 6.95
C ILE A 39 -0.20 -5.22 6.35
N LEU A 40 -0.12 -5.15 5.03
CA LEU A 40 1.01 -4.62 4.28
C LEU A 40 0.58 -3.41 3.45
N GLU A 41 1.35 -2.33 3.54
CA GLU A 41 1.36 -1.23 2.56
C GLU A 41 2.62 -1.36 1.70
N PRO A 42 2.52 -1.80 0.43
CA PRO A 42 3.69 -2.12 -0.39
C PRO A 42 4.34 -0.91 -1.08
N SER A 43 3.70 0.25 -1.03
CA SER A 43 4.18 1.50 -1.64
C SER A 43 3.82 2.69 -0.74
N ALA A 44 4.33 2.67 0.48
CA ALA A 44 3.81 3.47 1.57
C ALA A 44 3.93 5.00 1.39
N GLY A 45 4.85 5.45 0.56
CA GLY A 45 5.05 6.87 0.31
C GLY A 45 5.32 7.63 1.60
N ASN A 46 4.58 8.70 1.82
CA ASN A 46 4.63 9.48 3.06
C ASN A 46 3.78 8.90 4.21
N GLY A 47 3.26 7.68 4.06
CA GLY A 47 2.51 6.99 5.10
C GLY A 47 1.04 7.39 5.23
N GLN A 48 0.44 8.02 4.23
CA GLN A 48 -0.92 8.53 4.33
C GLN A 48 -1.97 7.45 4.58
N ILE A 49 -1.86 6.28 3.92
CA ILE A 49 -2.78 5.15 4.14
C ILE A 49 -2.61 4.61 5.56
N VAL A 50 -1.38 4.39 6.00
CA VAL A 50 -1.09 3.89 7.36
C VAL A 50 -1.60 4.89 8.42
N LYS A 51 -1.40 6.18 8.20
CA LYS A 51 -1.89 7.22 9.09
C LYS A 51 -3.42 7.18 9.22
N VAL A 52 -4.14 7.10 8.12
CA VAL A 52 -5.61 7.02 8.13
C VAL A 52 -6.10 5.76 8.83
N LEU A 53 -5.43 4.62 8.64
CA LEU A 53 -5.73 3.39 9.38
C LEU A 53 -5.57 3.61 10.89
N ARG A 54 -4.48 4.19 11.33
CA ARG A 54 -4.24 4.49 12.76
C ARG A 54 -5.27 5.45 13.33
N GLU A 55 -5.60 6.53 12.62
CA GLU A 55 -6.64 7.48 13.01
C GLU A 55 -8.03 6.82 13.07
N GLY A 56 -8.28 5.82 12.25
CA GLY A 56 -9.51 5.03 12.24
C GLY A 56 -9.61 3.96 13.33
N GLY A 57 -8.59 3.85 14.18
CA GLY A 57 -8.57 2.89 15.30
C GLY A 57 -8.13 1.47 14.93
N TYR A 58 -7.50 1.29 13.78
CA TYR A 58 -6.92 0.00 13.40
C TYR A 58 -5.60 -0.23 14.13
N ASP A 59 -5.63 -1.07 15.17
CA ASP A 59 -4.47 -1.47 15.97
C ASP A 59 -3.71 -2.67 15.38
N ASN A 60 -4.05 -3.04 14.15
CA ASN A 60 -3.45 -4.14 13.43
C ASN A 60 -1.93 -3.95 13.29
N ARG A 61 -1.20 -5.07 13.19
CA ARG A 61 0.19 -5.01 12.78
C ARG A 61 0.27 -4.56 11.31
N ILE A 62 0.97 -3.46 11.06
CA ILE A 62 1.15 -2.88 9.74
C ILE A 62 2.65 -2.86 9.42
N ASP A 63 2.99 -3.52 8.33
CA ASP A 63 4.30 -3.46 7.71
C ASP A 63 4.23 -2.54 6.48
N ALA A 64 5.22 -1.67 6.32
CA ALA A 64 5.29 -0.71 5.22
C ALA A 64 6.57 -0.90 4.41
N VAL A 65 6.44 -0.88 3.09
CA VAL A 65 7.58 -0.88 2.16
C VAL A 65 7.59 0.43 1.38
N GLU A 66 8.73 1.08 1.30
CA GLU A 66 8.90 2.34 0.58
C GLU A 66 10.28 2.38 -0.08
N LEU A 67 10.32 2.83 -1.34
CA LEU A 67 11.55 2.93 -2.10
C LEU A 67 12.45 4.08 -1.64
N ARG A 68 11.84 5.18 -1.18
CA ARG A 68 12.53 6.43 -0.85
C ARG A 68 13.00 6.45 0.60
N PRO A 69 14.32 6.49 0.85
CA PRO A 69 14.86 6.42 2.21
C PRO A 69 14.52 7.62 3.09
N GLU A 70 14.23 8.78 2.51
CA GLU A 70 13.80 9.98 3.24
C GLU A 70 12.48 9.81 4.00
N GLU A 71 11.64 8.88 3.61
CA GLU A 71 10.36 8.63 4.27
C GLU A 71 10.46 7.71 5.50
N ARG A 72 11.62 7.12 5.75
CA ARG A 72 11.81 6.18 6.87
C ARG A 72 11.31 6.70 8.21
N GLY A 73 11.72 7.89 8.60
CA GLY A 73 11.36 8.46 9.91
C GLY A 73 9.86 8.68 10.07
N THR A 74 9.19 9.15 9.02
CA THR A 74 7.73 9.33 9.00
C THR A 74 7.01 7.99 9.13
N LEU A 75 7.48 6.97 8.40
CA LEU A 75 6.85 5.65 8.40
C LEU A 75 7.09 4.89 9.72
N GLU A 76 8.26 4.99 10.32
CA GLU A 76 8.56 4.35 11.61
C GLU A 76 7.70 4.88 12.76
N ALA A 77 7.19 6.10 12.64
CA ALA A 77 6.25 6.66 13.60
C ALA A 77 4.82 6.09 13.46
N LEU A 78 4.49 5.43 12.36
CA LEU A 78 3.14 4.99 12.00
C LEU A 78 3.00 3.46 11.90
N ALA A 79 3.97 2.81 11.26
CA ALA A 79 3.97 1.38 11.01
C ALA A 79 4.79 0.60 12.05
N ASP A 80 4.48 -0.67 12.23
CA ASP A 80 5.23 -1.54 13.14
C ASP A 80 6.59 -1.94 12.58
N ASN A 81 6.66 -2.16 11.26
CA ASN A 81 7.92 -2.40 10.55
C ASN A 81 7.98 -1.57 9.28
N VAL A 82 9.15 -1.07 8.97
CA VAL A 82 9.42 -0.31 7.76
C VAL A 82 10.61 -0.92 7.02
N THR A 83 10.40 -1.23 5.76
CA THR A 83 11.47 -1.66 4.86
C THR A 83 11.67 -0.61 3.79
N ILE A 84 12.87 -0.07 3.70
CA ILE A 84 13.27 0.83 2.63
C ILE A 84 13.95 0.02 1.54
N GLY A 85 13.35 0.04 0.37
CA GLY A 85 13.81 -0.67 -0.80
C GLY A 85 12.69 -0.97 -1.78
N SER A 86 13.02 -1.70 -2.84
CA SER A 86 12.04 -2.12 -3.83
C SER A 86 11.09 -3.16 -3.25
N PHE A 87 9.80 -2.96 -3.49
CA PHE A 87 8.80 -3.97 -3.14
C PHE A 87 9.03 -5.31 -3.86
N PHE A 88 9.61 -5.27 -5.05
CA PHE A 88 9.89 -6.49 -5.83
C PHE A 88 11.01 -7.35 -5.20
N ASP A 89 11.87 -6.75 -4.38
CA ASP A 89 12.92 -7.43 -3.63
C ASP A 89 12.49 -7.78 -2.19
N TYR A 90 11.27 -7.42 -1.82
CA TYR A 90 10.76 -7.63 -0.46
C TYR A 90 10.35 -9.08 -0.25
N GLU A 91 10.96 -9.72 0.74
CA GLU A 91 10.75 -11.12 1.11
C GLU A 91 10.38 -11.20 2.61
N PRO A 92 9.10 -11.16 2.96
CA PRO A 92 8.66 -11.27 4.35
C PRO A 92 8.72 -12.73 4.85
N ASP A 93 8.93 -12.89 6.14
CA ASP A 93 8.96 -14.21 6.80
C ASP A 93 7.60 -14.94 6.77
N CYS A 94 6.53 -14.19 6.70
CA CYS A 94 5.17 -14.74 6.64
C CYS A 94 4.25 -13.84 5.81
N GLY A 95 3.18 -14.42 5.29
CA GLY A 95 2.23 -13.72 4.46
C GLY A 95 1.34 -12.74 5.21
N TYR A 96 0.50 -12.06 4.44
CA TYR A 96 -0.41 -11.03 4.90
C TYR A 96 -1.87 -11.45 4.73
N ASP A 97 -2.72 -10.92 5.60
CA ASP A 97 -4.18 -11.08 5.50
C ASP A 97 -4.78 -9.98 4.60
N VAL A 98 -4.20 -8.78 4.68
CA VAL A 98 -4.62 -7.61 3.91
C VAL A 98 -3.41 -6.90 3.30
N ILE A 99 -3.47 -6.59 2.04
CA ILE A 99 -2.52 -5.70 1.36
C ILE A 99 -3.31 -4.52 0.83
N ILE A 100 -2.97 -3.32 1.27
CA ILE A 100 -3.63 -2.07 0.88
C ILE A 100 -2.60 -1.07 0.41
N GLY A 101 -2.79 -0.49 -0.75
CA GLY A 101 -1.83 0.48 -1.29
C GLY A 101 -2.33 1.21 -2.52
N ASN A 102 -1.57 2.24 -2.89
CA ASN A 102 -1.71 3.00 -4.13
C ASN A 102 -0.39 2.90 -4.92
N PRO A 103 -0.17 1.81 -5.66
CA PRO A 103 1.09 1.62 -6.37
C PRO A 103 1.25 2.60 -7.53
N PRO A 104 2.49 2.84 -8.00
CA PRO A 104 2.74 3.58 -9.23
C PRO A 104 1.99 2.97 -10.40
N TYR A 105 1.30 3.79 -11.20
CA TYR A 105 0.47 3.30 -12.31
C TYR A 105 1.24 2.46 -13.31
N SER A 106 2.47 2.87 -13.64
CA SER A 106 3.33 2.15 -14.59
C SER A 106 3.70 0.75 -14.14
N LEU A 107 3.63 0.46 -12.83
CA LEU A 107 4.01 -0.81 -12.21
C LEU A 107 2.83 -1.52 -11.53
N ALA A 108 1.61 -1.02 -11.71
CA ALA A 108 0.44 -1.51 -10.98
C ALA A 108 0.21 -3.02 -11.14
N LEU A 109 0.35 -3.55 -12.35
CA LEU A 109 0.18 -4.98 -12.61
C LEU A 109 1.24 -5.83 -11.89
N ASP A 110 2.50 -5.38 -11.90
CA ASP A 110 3.59 -6.09 -11.22
C ASP A 110 3.39 -6.08 -9.70
N PHE A 111 2.91 -4.94 -9.14
CA PHE A 111 2.52 -4.84 -7.74
C PHE A 111 1.38 -5.78 -7.38
N ILE A 112 0.36 -5.89 -8.22
CA ILE A 112 -0.76 -6.82 -8.03
C ILE A 112 -0.25 -8.26 -7.98
N ASN A 113 0.56 -8.67 -8.94
CA ASN A 113 1.07 -10.02 -9.02
C ASN A 113 1.91 -10.40 -7.79
N LYS A 114 2.85 -9.54 -7.40
CA LYS A 114 3.65 -9.76 -6.19
C LYS A 114 2.77 -9.77 -4.93
N SER A 115 1.80 -8.89 -4.83
CA SER A 115 0.88 -8.84 -3.70
C SER A 115 0.07 -10.12 -3.56
N LEU A 116 -0.42 -10.67 -4.65
CA LEU A 116 -1.15 -11.94 -4.65
C LEU A 116 -0.28 -13.11 -4.15
N GLU A 117 1.00 -13.13 -4.48
CA GLU A 117 1.95 -14.11 -3.96
C GLU A 117 2.11 -14.00 -2.43
N LEU A 118 2.14 -12.78 -1.89
CA LEU A 118 2.30 -12.51 -0.47
C LEU A 118 1.01 -12.74 0.35
N LEU A 119 -0.16 -12.65 -0.27
CA LEU A 119 -1.44 -13.02 0.36
C LEU A 119 -1.61 -14.53 0.52
N HIS A 120 -0.98 -15.30 -0.33
CA HIS A 120 -1.09 -16.76 -0.35
C HIS A 120 0.30 -17.40 -0.23
N PRO A 121 0.95 -17.33 0.94
CA PRO A 121 2.25 -17.98 1.09
C PRO A 121 2.08 -19.48 0.90
N ALA A 122 2.84 -20.06 0.00
CA ALA A 122 2.70 -21.43 -0.47
C ALA A 122 2.89 -22.50 0.62
N GLN A 123 3.35 -22.19 1.83
CA GLN A 123 3.62 -23.16 2.89
C GLN A 123 3.68 -22.52 4.29
N ALA A 124 2.62 -21.95 4.78
CA ALA A 124 2.52 -21.71 6.24
C ALA A 124 1.88 -22.93 6.90
N PRO A 125 2.46 -23.51 7.98
CA PRO A 125 1.80 -24.59 8.72
C PRO A 125 0.44 -24.11 9.21
N GLN A 126 -0.61 -24.84 8.85
CA GLN A 126 -2.01 -24.51 9.18
C GLN A 126 -2.31 -24.82 10.65
N LEU A 127 -1.58 -24.24 11.59
CA LEU A 127 -1.87 -24.33 13.01
C LEU A 127 -2.75 -23.14 13.41
N HIS A 128 -4.06 -23.41 13.50
CA HIS A 128 -5.08 -22.57 14.14
C HIS A 128 -5.52 -21.28 13.41
N ARG A 129 -5.73 -21.30 12.10
CA ARG A 129 -6.50 -20.24 11.44
C ARG A 129 -7.96 -20.66 11.25
N PRO A 130 -8.94 -19.83 11.64
CA PRO A 130 -10.34 -20.10 11.30
C PRO A 130 -10.49 -20.19 9.77
N ARG A 131 -11.23 -21.17 9.28
CA ARG A 131 -11.36 -21.52 7.84
C ARG A 131 -12.04 -20.47 6.96
N HIS A 132 -12.27 -19.24 7.47
CA HIS A 132 -13.05 -18.21 6.77
C HIS A 132 -12.34 -16.85 6.65
N ARG A 133 -11.04 -16.74 6.92
CA ARG A 133 -10.32 -15.50 6.67
C ARG A 133 -10.11 -15.33 5.16
N ARG A 134 -10.77 -14.34 4.59
CA ARG A 134 -10.54 -13.90 3.21
C ARG A 134 -9.28 -13.06 3.20
N HIS A 135 -8.30 -13.47 2.41
CA HIS A 135 -7.15 -12.63 2.09
C HIS A 135 -7.61 -11.55 1.10
N GLN A 136 -7.23 -10.31 1.35
CA GLN A 136 -7.77 -9.18 0.59
C GLN A 136 -6.66 -8.30 0.04
N LEU A 137 -6.71 -8.07 -1.26
CA LEU A 137 -5.90 -7.06 -1.94
C LEU A 137 -6.78 -5.84 -2.22
N LEU A 138 -6.39 -4.71 -1.63
CA LEU A 138 -7.10 -3.44 -1.73
C LEU A 138 -6.22 -2.42 -2.43
N LEU A 139 -6.55 -2.08 -3.66
CA LEU A 139 -5.87 -1.04 -4.40
C LEU A 139 -6.69 0.24 -4.34
N VAL A 140 -6.11 1.27 -3.73
CA VAL A 140 -6.67 2.60 -3.74
C VAL A 140 -6.16 3.32 -4.99
N CYS A 141 -6.88 3.17 -6.09
CA CYS A 141 -6.57 3.93 -7.31
C CYS A 141 -7.10 5.35 -7.16
N VAL A 142 -6.21 6.29 -6.90
CA VAL A 142 -6.53 7.71 -7.08
C VAL A 142 -6.39 8.00 -8.56
N GLY A 143 -7.51 8.17 -9.25
CA GLY A 143 -7.50 8.59 -10.64
C GLY A 143 -6.64 9.85 -10.76
N ALA A 144 -5.78 9.94 -11.77
CA ALA A 144 -5.14 11.18 -12.15
C ALA A 144 -6.26 12.20 -12.37
N GLY A 145 -6.43 13.11 -11.41
CA GLY A 145 -7.60 13.95 -11.29
C GLY A 145 -7.89 14.66 -12.61
N GLY A 146 -9.02 14.35 -13.18
CA GLY A 146 -9.67 15.28 -14.03
C GLY A 146 -9.85 16.55 -13.21
N GLY A 147 -9.20 17.62 -13.61
CA GLY A 147 -9.45 18.91 -13.03
C GLY A 147 -10.96 19.19 -13.02
N PRO A 148 -11.43 20.12 -12.20
CA PRO A 148 -12.85 20.39 -12.10
C PRO A 148 -13.39 20.65 -13.50
N ALA A 149 -14.37 19.87 -13.87
CA ALA A 149 -15.17 20.21 -15.03
C ALA A 149 -15.79 21.58 -14.77
N ALA A 150 -15.41 22.52 -15.59
CA ALA A 150 -16.00 23.86 -15.55
C ALA A 150 -17.49 23.77 -15.87
#